data_392efddb73f531f9b053a54457c493d0
#
_entry.id   392efddb73f531f9b053a54457c493d0
#
_cell.length_a   1.000
_cell.length_b   1.000
_cell.length_c   1.000
_cell.angle_alpha   90.00
_cell.angle_beta   90.00
_cell.angle_gamma   90.00
#
_symmetry.space_group_name_H-M   'P 1'
#
loop_
_entity.id
_entity.type
_entity.pdbx_description
1 polymer ?
#
loop_
_entity_poly.entity_id
_entity_poly.type
_entity_poly.pdbx_seq_one_letter_code
_entity_poly.pdbx_strand_id
1 'polypeptide(L)'
;INDILDLSRIESGTMEFMFAEHNLPLLLKTVHDSQRLNMPPGVELVLRMPESDKKYLTTDNVRLQQVVNNLINNAAKFTSSGFITFGYEDDEVPGYTRIFVEDTGVGISEEGIRHIFERFYKVDNFTQGAGLGLSICQTIIERLNGTISVTSEVVKGTRFTVRLPNYCE
;
A
#
# COMPACT_ATOMS: atom_id res chain seq x y z
N ILE A 1 14.18 2.25 9.79
CA ILE A 1 15.35 1.36 9.92
C ILE A 1 15.29 0.30 8.83
N ASN A 2 14.15 -0.34 8.66
CA ASN A 2 13.98 -1.38 7.66
C ASN A 2 14.02 -0.84 6.23
N ASP A 3 13.62 0.41 6.01
CA ASP A 3 13.60 1.01 4.68
C ASP A 3 15.00 1.13 4.07
N ILE A 4 16.00 1.49 4.86
CA ILE A 4 17.38 1.60 4.39
C ILE A 4 17.94 0.21 4.05
N LEU A 5 17.64 -0.80 4.87
CA LEU A 5 18.05 -2.17 4.60
C LEU A 5 17.37 -2.73 3.34
N ASP A 6 16.09 -2.45 3.17
CA ASP A 6 15.35 -2.86 1.98
C ASP A 6 15.88 -2.19 0.73
N LEU A 7 16.16 -0.88 0.79
CA LEU A 7 16.80 -0.17 -0.33
C LEU A 7 18.13 -0.80 -0.70
N SER A 8 18.96 -1.13 0.29
CA SER A 8 20.24 -1.79 0.07
C SER A 8 20.08 -3.13 -0.64
N ARG A 9 19.10 -3.93 -0.22
CA ARG A 9 18.81 -5.23 -0.86
C ARG A 9 18.28 -5.05 -2.28
N ILE A 10 17.48 -4.04 -2.52
CA ILE A 10 16.98 -3.72 -3.86
C ILE A 10 18.14 -3.34 -4.78
N GLU A 11 19.02 -2.44 -4.34
CA GLU A 11 20.16 -1.98 -5.14
C GLU A 11 21.19 -3.08 -5.42
N SER A 12 21.41 -3.97 -4.47
CA SER A 12 22.33 -5.09 -4.63
C SER A 12 21.72 -6.29 -5.37
N GLY A 13 20.42 -6.26 -5.64
CA GLY A 13 19.70 -7.37 -6.27
C GLY A 13 19.53 -8.59 -5.36
N THR A 14 19.67 -8.42 -4.04
CA THR A 14 19.59 -9.52 -3.07
C THR A 14 18.23 -9.65 -2.40
N MET A 15 17.26 -8.80 -2.72
CA MET A 15 15.90 -8.93 -2.19
C MET A 15 15.24 -10.17 -2.81
N GLU A 16 14.90 -11.12 -1.94
CA GLU A 16 14.29 -12.38 -2.35
C GLU A 16 12.77 -12.32 -2.27
N PHE A 17 12.11 -13.03 -3.17
CA PHE A 17 10.66 -13.16 -3.23
C PHE A 17 10.28 -14.64 -3.26
N MET A 18 9.30 -15.01 -2.45
CA MET A 18 8.78 -16.37 -2.37
C MET A 18 7.31 -16.36 -2.77
N PHE A 19 7.03 -16.81 -4.00
CA PHE A 19 5.67 -16.88 -4.52
C PHE A 19 4.96 -18.15 -4.03
N ALA A 20 3.76 -17.99 -3.50
CA ALA A 20 2.88 -19.08 -3.12
C ALA A 20 1.44 -18.60 -3.17
N GLU A 21 0.50 -19.52 -3.18
CA GLU A 21 -0.92 -19.18 -3.12
C GLU A 21 -1.29 -18.73 -1.72
N HIS A 22 -1.88 -17.55 -1.60
CA HIS A 22 -2.31 -16.97 -0.32
C HIS A 22 -3.75 -16.50 -0.36
N ASN A 23 -4.42 -16.61 0.78
CA ASN A 23 -5.77 -16.10 0.97
C ASN A 23 -5.70 -14.59 1.23
N LEU A 24 -6.12 -13.78 0.27
CA LEU A 24 -6.07 -12.32 0.39
C LEU A 24 -6.97 -11.77 1.50
N PRO A 25 -8.25 -12.19 1.65
CA PRO A 25 -9.07 -11.73 2.76
C PRO A 25 -8.42 -11.96 4.14
N LEU A 26 -7.79 -13.11 4.33
CA LEU A 26 -7.11 -13.43 5.60
C LEU A 26 -5.93 -12.48 5.84
N LEU A 27 -5.13 -12.19 4.83
CA LEU A 27 -4.02 -11.25 4.94
C LEU A 27 -4.54 -9.86 5.34
N LEU A 28 -5.58 -9.37 4.67
CA LEU A 28 -6.12 -8.04 4.93
C LEU A 28 -6.79 -7.94 6.31
N LYS A 29 -7.46 -8.98 6.77
CA LYS A 29 -8.00 -9.03 8.14
C LYS A 29 -6.89 -8.97 9.19
N THR A 30 -5.80 -9.69 8.96
CA THR A 30 -4.63 -9.66 9.84
C THR A 30 -4.03 -8.26 9.91
N VAL A 31 -3.89 -7.59 8.78
CA VAL A 31 -3.41 -6.21 8.72
C VAL A 31 -4.36 -5.28 9.49
N HIS A 32 -5.66 -5.41 9.27
CA HIS A 32 -6.65 -4.59 9.98
C HIS A 32 -6.54 -4.74 11.49
N ASP A 33 -6.46 -5.97 11.98
CA ASP A 33 -6.38 -6.25 13.41
C ASP A 33 -5.14 -5.63 14.07
N SER A 34 -4.01 -5.63 13.38
CA SER A 34 -2.79 -5.04 13.92
C SER A 34 -2.74 -3.52 13.75
N GLN A 35 -3.18 -2.99 12.61
CA GLN A 35 -3.06 -1.56 12.30
C GLN A 35 -4.11 -0.68 12.99
N ARG A 36 -5.30 -1.21 13.27
CA ARG A 36 -6.35 -0.42 13.93
C ARG A 36 -5.91 0.13 15.28
N LEU A 37 -5.00 -0.56 15.96
CA LEU A 37 -4.47 -0.15 17.26
C LEU A 37 -3.48 1.02 17.14
N ASN A 38 -2.96 1.26 15.95
CA ASN A 38 -1.95 2.29 15.69
C ASN A 38 -2.54 3.56 15.04
N MET A 39 -3.86 3.63 14.88
CA MET A 39 -4.48 4.79 14.26
C MET A 39 -4.43 6.02 15.18
N PRO A 40 -4.20 7.22 14.62
CA PRO A 40 -4.28 8.46 15.40
C PRO A 40 -5.68 8.66 16.00
N PRO A 41 -5.80 9.39 17.12
CA PRO A 41 -7.11 9.73 17.66
C PRO A 41 -7.98 10.44 16.61
N GLY A 42 -9.24 10.00 16.49
CA GLY A 42 -10.17 10.58 15.52
C GLY A 42 -10.07 9.98 14.10
N VAL A 43 -9.19 9.00 13.89
CA VAL A 43 -9.06 8.29 12.61
C VAL A 43 -9.51 6.84 12.79
N GLU A 44 -10.45 6.43 11.97
CA GLU A 44 -10.96 5.06 11.96
C GLU A 44 -10.41 4.30 10.75
N LEU A 45 -9.93 3.08 10.97
CA LEU A 45 -9.45 2.19 9.92
C LEU A 45 -10.58 1.22 9.54
N VAL A 46 -10.99 1.26 8.28
CA VAL A 46 -12.10 0.47 7.75
C VAL A 46 -11.57 -0.53 6.72
N LEU A 47 -11.93 -1.79 6.87
CA LEU A 47 -11.63 -2.83 5.88
C LEU A 47 -12.87 -3.08 5.03
N ARG A 48 -12.72 -2.93 3.71
CA ARG A 48 -13.80 -3.14 2.75
C ARG A 48 -13.42 -4.20 1.73
N MET A 49 -14.18 -5.28 1.69
CA MET A 49 -13.97 -6.40 0.79
C MET A 49 -15.32 -6.92 0.27
N PRO A 50 -15.33 -7.61 -0.88
CA PRO A 50 -16.51 -8.38 -1.28
C PRO A 50 -16.91 -9.39 -0.20
N GLU A 51 -18.15 -9.82 -0.19
CA GLU A 51 -18.67 -10.75 0.85
C GLU A 51 -17.97 -12.11 0.83
N SER A 52 -17.36 -12.49 -0.28
CA SER A 52 -16.63 -13.75 -0.37
C SER A 52 -15.33 -13.71 0.44
N ASP A 53 -15.12 -14.70 1.28
CA ASP A 53 -13.88 -14.90 2.03
C ASP A 53 -12.87 -15.78 1.25
N LYS A 54 -13.15 -16.06 -0.02
CA LYS A 54 -12.33 -16.93 -0.88
C LYS A 54 -11.76 -16.14 -2.05
N LYS A 55 -10.63 -15.52 -1.84
CA LYS A 55 -9.86 -14.86 -2.89
C LYS A 55 -8.40 -15.25 -2.70
N TYR A 56 -7.87 -15.97 -3.69
CA TYR A 56 -6.50 -16.47 -3.61
C TYR A 56 -5.64 -15.78 -4.65
N LEU A 57 -4.46 -15.34 -4.24
CA LEU A 57 -3.45 -14.77 -5.13
C LEU A 57 -2.16 -15.57 -5.01
N THR A 58 -1.50 -15.81 -6.14
CA THR A 58 -0.12 -16.29 -6.14
C THR A 58 0.81 -15.11 -6.04
N THR A 59 1.37 -14.89 -4.88
CA THR A 59 2.17 -13.72 -4.55
C THR A 59 3.12 -14.01 -3.38
N ASP A 60 3.91 -13.02 -2.99
CA ASP A 60 4.69 -13.08 -1.76
C ASP A 60 3.92 -12.39 -0.64
N ASN A 61 3.44 -13.19 0.32
CA ASN A 61 2.57 -12.72 1.39
C ASN A 61 3.26 -11.69 2.30
N VAL A 62 4.52 -11.91 2.62
CA VAL A 62 5.29 -11.02 3.52
C VAL A 62 5.52 -9.67 2.83
N ARG A 63 5.90 -9.69 1.56
CA ARG A 63 6.15 -8.46 0.80
C ARG A 63 4.87 -7.69 0.52
N LEU A 64 3.79 -8.38 0.19
CA LEU A 64 2.51 -7.73 -0.01
C LEU A 64 2.01 -7.08 1.28
N GLN A 65 2.14 -7.77 2.41
CA GLN A 65 1.77 -7.23 3.72
C GLN A 65 2.61 -5.98 4.04
N GLN A 66 3.89 -5.98 3.72
CA GLN A 66 4.77 -4.83 3.89
C GLN A 66 4.25 -3.62 3.10
N VAL A 67 3.84 -3.83 1.85
CA VAL A 67 3.29 -2.76 1.01
C VAL A 67 2.01 -2.20 1.61
N VAL A 68 1.06 -3.05 1.97
CA VAL A 68 -0.21 -2.62 2.55
C VAL A 68 0.02 -1.84 3.85
N ASN A 69 0.90 -2.33 4.73
CA ASN A 69 1.25 -1.63 5.96
C ASN A 69 1.87 -0.26 5.69
N ASN A 70 2.78 -0.16 4.72
CA ASN A 70 3.40 1.11 4.36
C ASN A 70 2.37 2.12 3.84
N LEU A 71 1.43 1.67 3.01
CA LEU A 71 0.37 2.54 2.49
C LEU A 71 -0.58 3.02 3.60
N ILE A 72 -0.93 2.15 4.54
CA ILE A 72 -1.76 2.53 5.69
C ILE A 72 -1.02 3.51 6.60
N ASN A 73 0.25 3.26 6.90
CA ASN A 73 1.05 4.15 7.72
C ASN A 73 1.21 5.53 7.07
N ASN A 74 1.38 5.55 5.75
CA ASN A 74 1.44 6.79 4.99
C ASN A 74 0.11 7.56 5.08
N ALA A 75 -1.01 6.87 4.90
CA ALA A 75 -2.35 7.46 5.03
C ALA A 75 -2.56 8.05 6.43
N ALA A 76 -2.12 7.35 7.47
CA ALA A 76 -2.25 7.81 8.86
C ALA A 76 -1.46 9.09 9.12
N LYS A 77 -0.31 9.28 8.47
CA LYS A 77 0.49 10.51 8.60
C LYS A 77 -0.24 11.73 8.05
N PHE A 78 -1.05 11.57 7.02
CA PHE A 78 -1.70 12.67 6.31
C PHE A 78 -3.19 12.82 6.64
N THR A 79 -3.72 12.02 7.57
CA THR A 79 -5.12 12.09 7.99
C THR A 79 -5.17 12.46 9.47
N SER A 80 -5.66 13.67 9.77
CA SER A 80 -5.78 14.14 11.16
C SER A 80 -7.10 13.71 11.79
N SER A 81 -8.16 13.56 11.00
CA SER A 81 -9.45 13.01 11.43
C SER A 81 -10.18 12.46 10.22
N GLY A 82 -11.01 11.46 10.43
CA GLY A 82 -11.80 10.85 9.38
C GLY A 82 -11.54 9.35 9.25
N PHE A 83 -11.38 8.90 8.01
CA PHE A 83 -11.34 7.48 7.71
C PHE A 83 -10.15 7.11 6.83
N ILE A 84 -9.58 5.95 7.11
CA ILE A 84 -8.69 5.24 6.18
C ILE A 84 -9.40 3.94 5.84
N THR A 85 -9.70 3.75 4.56
CA THR A 85 -10.39 2.56 4.06
C THR A 85 -9.42 1.78 3.19
N PHE A 86 -9.29 0.50 3.43
CA PHE A 86 -8.48 -0.37 2.59
C PHE A 86 -9.20 -1.68 2.34
N GLY A 87 -8.78 -2.39 1.32
CA GLY A 87 -9.40 -3.65 0.95
C GLY A 87 -9.00 -4.07 -0.45
N TYR A 88 -9.85 -4.90 -1.06
CA TYR A 88 -9.64 -5.29 -2.44
C TYR A 88 -10.96 -5.30 -3.20
N GLU A 89 -10.83 -5.24 -4.51
CA GLU A 89 -11.93 -5.40 -5.45
C GLU A 89 -11.39 -6.11 -6.70
N ASP A 90 -12.26 -6.80 -7.43
CA ASP A 90 -11.86 -7.41 -8.69
C ASP A 90 -11.60 -6.31 -9.72
N ASP A 91 -10.53 -6.48 -10.52
CA ASP A 91 -10.23 -5.55 -11.59
C ASP A 91 -11.21 -5.76 -12.75
N GLU A 92 -11.42 -4.71 -13.54
CA GLU A 92 -12.18 -4.77 -14.79
C GLU A 92 -11.53 -5.74 -15.79
N VAL A 93 -10.20 -5.85 -15.76
CA VAL A 93 -9.47 -6.82 -16.58
C VAL A 93 -9.48 -8.17 -15.88
N PRO A 94 -10.01 -9.24 -16.53
CA PRO A 94 -10.01 -10.57 -15.94
C PRO A 94 -8.60 -11.03 -15.59
N GLY A 95 -8.46 -11.73 -14.48
CA GLY A 95 -7.17 -12.25 -14.01
C GLY A 95 -6.36 -11.30 -13.15
N TYR A 96 -6.91 -10.12 -12.83
CA TYR A 96 -6.27 -9.13 -11.96
C TYR A 96 -7.14 -8.76 -10.77
N THR A 97 -6.50 -8.35 -9.69
CA THR A 97 -7.14 -7.89 -8.47
C THR A 97 -6.54 -6.54 -8.08
N ARG A 98 -7.39 -5.62 -7.64
CA ARG A 98 -6.96 -4.32 -7.11
C ARG A 98 -7.03 -4.32 -5.60
N ILE A 99 -5.93 -3.94 -4.95
CA ILE A 99 -5.87 -3.66 -3.53
C ILE A 99 -5.75 -2.15 -3.39
N PHE A 100 -6.56 -1.53 -2.56
CA PHE A 100 -6.57 -0.07 -2.41
C PHE A 100 -6.39 0.35 -0.97
N VAL A 101 -5.81 1.53 -0.78
CA VAL A 101 -5.75 2.24 0.50
C VAL A 101 -6.16 3.68 0.23
N GLU A 102 -7.26 4.10 0.83
CA GLU A 102 -7.88 5.40 0.61
C GLU A 102 -8.01 6.15 1.92
N ASP A 103 -7.66 7.43 1.93
CA ASP A 103 -7.81 8.27 3.12
C ASP A 103 -8.62 9.53 2.81
N THR A 104 -9.17 10.12 3.87
CA THR A 104 -9.90 11.40 3.82
C THR A 104 -9.03 12.55 4.32
N GLY A 105 -7.72 12.45 4.13
CA GLY A 105 -6.75 13.42 4.61
C GLY A 105 -6.57 14.64 3.72
N VAL A 106 -5.41 15.25 3.84
CA VAL A 106 -5.13 16.55 3.18
C VAL A 106 -4.99 16.47 1.67
N GLY A 107 -4.80 15.27 1.12
CA GLY A 107 -4.55 15.10 -0.31
C GLY A 107 -3.14 15.48 -0.73
N ILE A 108 -2.83 15.24 -1.99
CA ILE A 108 -1.52 15.50 -2.58
C ILE A 108 -1.74 16.36 -3.82
N SER A 109 -0.93 17.40 -4.00
CA SER A 109 -0.98 18.25 -5.18
C SER A 109 -0.57 17.48 -6.44
N GLU A 110 -0.94 18.01 -7.62
CA GLU A 110 -0.51 17.41 -8.89
C GLU A 110 1.00 17.31 -9.00
N GLU A 111 1.72 18.32 -8.52
CA GLU A 111 3.18 18.28 -8.50
C GLU A 111 3.69 17.19 -7.56
N GLY A 112 3.12 17.08 -6.38
CA GLY A 112 3.47 16.02 -5.42
C GLY A 112 3.26 14.62 -5.99
N ILE A 113 2.15 14.41 -6.69
CA ILE A 113 1.85 13.11 -7.31
C ILE A 113 2.94 12.71 -8.32
N ARG A 114 3.47 13.67 -9.08
CA ARG A 114 4.53 13.38 -10.05
C ARG A 114 5.81 12.87 -9.42
N HIS A 115 6.06 13.16 -8.15
CA HIS A 115 7.30 12.83 -7.44
C HIS A 115 7.12 11.84 -6.30
N ILE A 116 5.88 11.44 -5.98
CA ILE A 116 5.58 10.72 -4.74
C ILE A 116 6.30 9.37 -4.62
N PHE A 117 6.68 8.73 -5.73
CA PHE A 117 7.40 7.47 -5.74
C PHE A 117 8.92 7.64 -5.85
N GLU A 118 9.42 8.87 -5.94
CA GLU A 118 10.86 9.11 -5.98
C GLU A 118 11.48 8.87 -4.61
N ARG A 119 12.69 8.33 -4.60
CA ARG A 119 13.44 8.12 -3.36
C ARG A 119 13.72 9.44 -2.66
N PHE A 120 13.56 9.45 -1.33
CA PHE A 120 13.80 10.60 -0.47
C PHE A 120 12.87 11.79 -0.70
N TYR A 121 11.86 11.65 -1.57
CA TYR A 121 10.87 12.71 -1.76
C TYR A 121 9.90 12.75 -0.58
N LYS A 122 9.61 13.95 -0.08
CA LYS A 122 8.61 14.20 0.95
C LYS A 122 7.72 15.34 0.51
N VAL A 123 6.41 15.19 0.73
CA VAL A 123 5.43 16.23 0.42
C VAL A 123 5.67 17.47 1.30
N ASP A 124 6.09 17.27 2.54
CA ASP A 124 6.53 18.33 3.43
C ASP A 124 7.77 17.89 4.23
N ASN A 125 8.49 18.88 4.76
CA ASN A 125 9.71 18.61 5.51
C ASN A 125 9.47 18.18 6.95
N PHE A 126 8.22 18.21 7.41
CA PHE A 126 7.86 17.89 8.80
C PHE A 126 7.47 16.42 8.97
N THR A 127 7.23 15.69 7.88
CA THR A 127 6.87 14.29 7.92
C THR A 127 8.08 13.45 8.32
N GLN A 128 7.93 12.58 9.31
CA GLN A 128 8.99 11.68 9.73
C GLN A 128 9.27 10.62 8.69
N GLY A 129 10.50 10.14 8.68
CA GLY A 129 10.96 9.08 7.80
C GLY A 129 11.87 9.58 6.69
N ALA A 130 12.47 8.66 5.96
CA ALA A 130 13.49 8.97 4.95
C ALA A 130 12.91 9.24 3.56
N GLY A 131 11.59 9.14 3.37
CA GLY A 131 10.99 9.29 2.04
C GLY A 131 11.23 8.08 1.12
N LEU A 132 11.45 6.90 1.69
CA LEU A 132 11.73 5.67 0.95
C LEU A 132 10.54 4.73 0.83
N GLY A 133 9.54 4.86 1.71
CA GLY A 133 8.45 3.88 1.81
C GLY A 133 7.71 3.64 0.51
N LEU A 134 7.31 4.69 -0.20
CA LEU A 134 6.57 4.56 -1.45
C LEU A 134 7.43 4.04 -2.61
N SER A 135 8.69 4.44 -2.69
CA SER A 135 9.60 3.90 -3.72
C SER A 135 9.86 2.41 -3.51
N ILE A 136 9.97 1.98 -2.27
CA ILE A 136 10.11 0.57 -1.91
C ILE A 136 8.83 -0.20 -2.28
N CYS A 137 7.65 0.35 -1.97
CA CYS A 137 6.37 -0.24 -2.38
C CYS A 137 6.30 -0.44 -3.89
N GLN A 138 6.67 0.57 -4.66
CA GLN A 138 6.66 0.47 -6.12
C GLN A 138 7.58 -0.65 -6.61
N THR A 139 8.79 -0.74 -6.09
CA THR A 139 9.73 -1.80 -6.46
C THR A 139 9.20 -3.19 -6.10
N ILE A 140 8.65 -3.34 -4.90
CA ILE A 140 8.05 -4.62 -4.48
C ILE A 140 6.91 -5.02 -5.41
N ILE A 141 5.99 -4.09 -5.70
CA ILE A 141 4.84 -4.40 -6.55
C ILE A 141 5.27 -4.74 -7.97
N GLU A 142 6.26 -4.05 -8.51
CA GLU A 142 6.83 -4.41 -9.83
C GLU A 142 7.41 -5.82 -9.81
N ARG A 143 8.10 -6.21 -8.75
CA ARG A 143 8.63 -7.57 -8.58
C ARG A 143 7.54 -8.61 -8.38
N LEU A 144 6.37 -8.22 -7.90
CA LEU A 144 5.19 -9.08 -7.81
C LEU A 144 4.38 -9.10 -9.12
N ASN A 145 4.92 -8.52 -10.18
CA ASN A 145 4.32 -8.42 -11.51
C ASN A 145 3.07 -7.56 -11.57
N GLY A 146 2.99 -6.59 -10.67
CA GLY A 146 1.88 -5.65 -10.58
C GLY A 146 2.28 -4.21 -10.87
N THR A 147 1.32 -3.34 -10.67
CA THR A 147 1.49 -1.88 -10.78
C THR A 147 0.90 -1.18 -9.57
N ILE A 148 1.44 -0.01 -9.24
CA ILE A 148 0.90 0.85 -8.20
C ILE A 148 0.60 2.22 -8.80
N SER A 149 -0.53 2.78 -8.43
CA SER A 149 -0.96 4.10 -8.90
C SER A 149 -1.54 4.90 -7.75
N VAL A 150 -1.66 6.21 -7.96
CA VAL A 150 -2.20 7.13 -6.96
C VAL A 150 -3.14 8.10 -7.63
N THR A 151 -4.27 8.36 -6.98
CA THR A 151 -5.18 9.46 -7.31
C THR A 151 -5.39 10.28 -6.05
N SER A 152 -5.41 11.59 -6.18
CA SER A 152 -5.56 12.46 -5.03
C SER A 152 -6.17 13.78 -5.44
N GLU A 153 -6.89 14.39 -4.49
CA GLU A 153 -7.42 15.72 -4.62
C GLU A 153 -7.17 16.45 -3.30
N VAL A 154 -6.53 17.61 -3.37
CA VAL A 154 -6.21 18.41 -2.19
C VAL A 154 -7.47 18.68 -1.38
N VAL A 155 -7.38 18.51 -0.06
CA VAL A 155 -8.47 18.64 0.93
C VAL A 155 -9.44 17.46 0.94
N LYS A 156 -9.51 16.66 -0.11
CA LYS A 156 -10.45 15.51 -0.17
C LYS A 156 -9.82 14.18 0.20
N GLY A 157 -8.53 14.00 -0.08
CA GLY A 157 -7.83 12.79 0.28
C GLY A 157 -7.07 12.13 -0.87
N THR A 158 -6.58 10.93 -0.59
CA THR A 158 -5.70 10.20 -1.49
C THR A 158 -6.11 8.73 -1.56
N ARG A 159 -5.98 8.15 -2.75
CA ARG A 159 -6.18 6.72 -2.94
C ARG A 159 -4.98 6.13 -3.68
N PHE A 160 -4.34 5.14 -3.06
CA PHE A 160 -3.34 4.29 -3.69
C PHE A 160 -4.00 3.01 -4.14
N THR A 161 -3.71 2.58 -5.35
CA THR A 161 -4.24 1.34 -5.91
C THR A 161 -3.09 0.45 -6.37
N VAL A 162 -3.08 -0.78 -5.88
CA VAL A 162 -2.12 -1.82 -6.26
C VAL A 162 -2.88 -2.84 -7.10
N ARG A 163 -2.41 -3.07 -8.32
CA ARG A 163 -2.99 -4.03 -9.23
C ARG A 163 -2.06 -5.23 -9.36
N LEU A 164 -2.55 -6.42 -9.05
CA LEU A 164 -1.78 -7.65 -9.07
C LEU A 164 -2.43 -8.70 -9.95
N PRO A 165 -1.64 -9.51 -10.68
CA PRO A 165 -2.18 -10.68 -11.34
C PRO A 165 -2.58 -11.72 -10.29
N ASN A 166 -3.68 -12.45 -10.56
CA ASN A 166 -4.13 -13.50 -9.64
C ASN A 166 -3.15 -14.68 -9.61
N TYR A 167 -2.47 -14.91 -10.73
CA TYR A 167 -1.48 -15.98 -10.87
C TYR A 167 -0.15 -15.41 -11.35
N CYS A 168 0.92 -15.92 -10.77
CA CYS A 168 2.28 -15.62 -11.19
C CYS A 168 2.96 -16.93 -11.57
N GLU A 169 3.46 -17.01 -12.81
CA GLU A 169 4.24 -18.16 -13.30
C GLU A 169 5.71 -18.03 -12.91
#